data_10f358b55ce5e0909a7a6afd7d6fbe89
#
_entry.id   10f358b55ce5e0909a7a6afd7d6fbe89
#
_cell.length_a   1.000
_cell.length_b   1.000
_cell.length_c   1.000
_cell.angle_alpha   90.00
_cell.angle_beta   90.00
_cell.angle_gamma   90.00
#
_symmetry.space_group_name_H-M   'P 1'
#
loop_
_entity.id
_entity.type
_entity.pdbx_description
1 polymer ?
#
loop_
_entity_poly.entity_id
_entity_poly.type
_entity_poly.pdbx_seq_one_letter_code
_entity_poly.pdbx_strand_id
1 'polypeptide(L)'
;MKRFYFISIIALFFAPMSFAQKVYSVEYQNQADVKVFVVDYESQADLLVYKAKYKSEAKGNEGLWHFVEYQSQADKKIYFVKYKSQADLLIYFTPYKSKASWRNKQKQHLMF
;
A
#
# COMPACT_ATOMS: atom_id res chain seq x y z
N MET A 1 24.05 25.42 -29.13
CA MET A 1 24.25 25.96 -28.00
C MET A 1 23.11 26.15 -27.16
N LYS A 2 22.00 26.27 -27.49
CA LYS A 2 20.92 26.46 -26.59
C LYS A 2 20.19 25.23 -26.24
N ARG A 3 20.52 24.12 -26.75
CA ARG A 3 19.68 22.99 -26.49
C ARG A 3 19.87 22.38 -25.18
N PHE A 4 20.81 22.72 -24.39
CA PHE A 4 20.98 22.05 -23.15
C PHE A 4 19.89 22.30 -22.18
N TYR A 5 19.07 23.28 -22.40
CA TYR A 5 18.08 23.61 -21.41
C TYR A 5 17.10 22.52 -21.16
N PHE A 6 16.84 21.71 -22.13
CA PHE A 6 15.79 20.73 -21.97
C PHE A 6 16.09 19.70 -20.93
N ILE A 7 17.35 19.46 -20.72
CA ILE A 7 17.71 18.39 -19.83
C ILE A 7 17.26 18.64 -18.42
N SER A 8 17.37 19.87 -17.98
CA SER A 8 16.98 20.17 -16.62
C SER A 8 15.48 19.97 -16.42
N ILE A 9 14.71 20.13 -17.43
CA ILE A 9 13.28 19.94 -17.30
C ILE A 9 12.95 18.50 -17.04
N ILE A 10 13.63 17.60 -17.69
CA ILE A 10 13.36 16.19 -17.54
C ILE A 10 13.63 15.73 -16.14
N ALA A 11 14.65 16.29 -15.52
CA ALA A 11 15.02 15.87 -14.19
C ALA A 11 13.89 16.07 -13.18
N LEU A 12 13.01 16.99 -13.46
CA LEU A 12 11.94 17.27 -12.53
C LEU A 12 10.94 16.15 -12.40
N PHE A 13 10.87 15.29 -13.38
CA PHE A 13 9.89 14.21 -13.33
C PHE A 13 10.17 13.18 -12.29
N PHE A 14 11.39 13.09 -11.83
CA PHE A 14 11.71 12.06 -10.87
C PHE A 14 11.60 12.50 -9.44
N ALA A 15 11.44 13.78 -9.24
CA ALA A 15 11.42 14.29 -7.89
C ALA A 15 10.25 13.77 -7.07
N PRO A 16 9.06 13.82 -7.56
CA PRO A 16 7.90 13.58 -6.70
C PRO A 16 7.42 12.16 -6.74
N MET A 17 8.19 11.26 -6.31
CA MET A 17 7.74 9.87 -6.36
C MET A 17 7.42 9.31 -4.99
N SER A 18 6.88 10.13 -4.12
CA SER A 18 6.44 9.62 -2.85
C SER A 18 5.00 9.17 -2.97
N PHE A 19 4.73 7.96 -2.56
CA PHE A 19 3.40 7.42 -2.60
C PHE A 19 2.87 7.31 -1.19
N ALA A 20 1.68 7.85 -0.97
CA ALA A 20 0.98 7.62 0.27
C ALA A 20 0.17 6.36 0.10
N GLN A 21 0.11 5.54 1.12
CA GLN A 21 -0.70 4.32 1.09
C GLN A 21 -2.02 4.59 1.77
N LYS A 22 -2.87 5.33 1.09
CA LYS A 22 -4.23 5.55 1.54
C LYS A 22 -5.09 4.42 1.01
N VAL A 23 -5.74 3.72 1.91
CA VAL A 23 -6.43 2.48 1.60
C VAL A 23 -7.90 2.60 1.95
N TYR A 24 -8.75 2.09 1.08
CA TYR A 24 -10.18 2.05 1.34
C TYR A 24 -10.66 0.60 1.27
N SER A 25 -11.40 0.18 2.29
CA SER A 25 -11.96 -1.16 2.33
C SER A 25 -13.31 -1.15 1.65
N VAL A 26 -13.40 -1.82 0.50
CA VAL A 26 -14.64 -1.86 -0.27
C VAL A 26 -15.57 -2.94 0.27
N GLU A 27 -16.86 -2.76 -0.01
CA GLU A 27 -17.88 -3.65 0.49
C GLU A 27 -18.03 -4.91 -0.38
N TYR A 28 -17.72 -4.81 -1.66
CA TYR A 28 -17.88 -5.91 -2.58
C TYR A 28 -16.58 -6.27 -3.26
N GLN A 29 -16.35 -7.55 -3.40
CA GLN A 29 -15.09 -8.08 -3.93
C GLN A 29 -14.75 -7.54 -5.32
N ASN A 30 -15.73 -7.36 -6.18
CA ASN A 30 -15.47 -6.91 -7.54
C ASN A 30 -15.05 -5.45 -7.64
N GLN A 31 -15.08 -4.72 -6.54
CA GLN A 31 -14.65 -3.34 -6.50
C GLN A 31 -13.21 -3.18 -6.06
N ALA A 32 -12.59 -4.27 -5.63
CA ALA A 32 -11.26 -4.19 -5.02
C ALA A 32 -10.13 -4.29 -6.05
N ASP A 33 -9.05 -3.58 -5.76
CA ASP A 33 -7.80 -3.74 -6.49
C ASP A 33 -7.04 -4.98 -5.97
N VAL A 34 -7.14 -5.24 -4.67
CA VAL A 34 -6.42 -6.33 -4.02
C VAL A 34 -7.33 -6.99 -2.99
N LYS A 35 -7.37 -8.31 -3.01
CA LYS A 35 -8.07 -9.09 -1.98
C LYS A 35 -7.09 -9.47 -0.90
N VAL A 36 -7.39 -9.14 0.34
CA VAL A 36 -6.47 -9.36 1.46
C VAL A 36 -7.08 -10.27 2.51
N PHE A 37 -6.24 -11.06 3.15
CA PHE A 37 -6.63 -11.88 4.29
C PHE A 37 -5.70 -11.57 5.45
N VAL A 38 -6.28 -11.34 6.64
CA VAL A 38 -5.51 -11.02 7.83
C VAL A 38 -5.12 -12.31 8.52
N VAL A 39 -3.81 -12.55 8.61
CA VAL A 39 -3.29 -13.75 9.28
C VAL A 39 -3.06 -13.47 10.75
N ASP A 40 -2.99 -14.55 11.55
CA ASP A 40 -2.86 -14.43 13.00
C ASP A 40 -1.43 -14.23 13.48
N TYR A 41 -0.45 -14.60 12.66
CA TYR A 41 0.96 -14.55 13.05
C TYR A 41 1.80 -13.85 11.98
N GLU A 42 2.80 -13.09 12.43
CA GLU A 42 3.71 -12.37 11.53
C GLU A 42 4.35 -13.28 10.50
N SER A 43 4.72 -14.49 10.94
CA SER A 43 5.44 -15.44 10.06
C SER A 43 4.62 -15.89 8.87
N GLN A 44 3.31 -15.69 8.89
CA GLN A 44 2.42 -16.12 7.82
C GLN A 44 2.14 -15.02 6.83
N ALA A 45 2.55 -13.80 7.12
CA ALA A 45 2.18 -12.63 6.32
C ALA A 45 3.11 -12.39 5.16
N ASP A 46 2.55 -11.84 4.08
CA ASP A 46 3.35 -11.30 2.99
C ASP A 46 3.80 -9.89 3.34
N LEU A 47 2.98 -9.17 4.07
CA LEU A 47 3.21 -7.77 4.42
C LEU A 47 2.79 -7.53 5.86
N LEU A 48 3.67 -6.91 6.63
CA LEU A 48 3.33 -6.44 7.97
C LEU A 48 2.81 -5.02 7.82
N VAL A 49 1.58 -4.80 8.24
CA VAL A 49 0.88 -3.54 8.07
C VAL A 49 0.74 -2.82 9.39
N TYR A 50 1.10 -1.55 9.41
CA TYR A 50 0.81 -0.68 10.52
C TYR A 50 -0.31 0.28 10.09
N LYS A 51 -1.37 0.34 10.89
CA LYS A 51 -2.48 1.24 10.61
C LYS A 51 -2.09 2.64 11.04
N ALA A 52 -1.71 3.45 10.08
CA ALA A 52 -1.28 4.82 10.35
C ALA A 52 -2.49 5.65 10.74
N LYS A 53 -2.42 6.28 11.90
CA LYS A 53 -3.52 7.08 12.41
C LYS A 53 -3.73 8.33 11.57
N TYR A 54 -2.65 8.91 11.10
CA TYR A 54 -2.70 10.15 10.33
C TYR A 54 -2.25 9.91 8.90
N LYS A 55 -2.91 10.60 7.98
CA LYS A 55 -2.57 10.51 6.56
C LYS A 55 -1.10 10.82 6.29
N SER A 56 -0.51 11.73 7.05
CA SER A 56 0.88 12.11 6.88
C SER A 56 1.87 10.98 7.16
N GLU A 57 1.43 9.94 7.86
CA GLU A 57 2.30 8.80 8.15
C GLU A 57 2.28 7.75 7.05
N ALA A 58 1.31 7.80 6.16
CA ALA A 58 1.14 6.80 5.11
C ALA A 58 2.06 7.14 3.95
N LYS A 59 3.26 6.59 3.97
CA LYS A 59 4.29 6.88 2.99
C LYS A 59 4.81 5.61 2.34
N GLY A 60 5.11 5.73 1.05
CA GLY A 60 5.75 4.66 0.32
C GLY A 60 4.94 3.39 0.28
N ASN A 61 5.60 2.30 -0.08
CA ASN A 61 4.97 0.99 -0.18
C ASN A 61 5.65 0.04 0.80
N GLU A 62 5.55 0.37 2.10
CA GLU A 62 6.21 -0.41 3.14
C GLU A 62 5.24 -0.85 4.25
N GLY A 63 3.96 -0.87 3.94
CA GLY A 63 2.98 -1.32 4.91
C GLY A 63 2.44 -0.25 5.84
N LEU A 64 2.73 1.00 5.58
CA LEU A 64 2.14 2.10 6.37
C LEU A 64 0.85 2.51 5.71
N TRP A 65 -0.24 1.95 6.18
CA TRP A 65 -1.56 2.17 5.58
C TRP A 65 -2.39 3.11 6.42
N HIS A 66 -2.97 4.11 5.75
CA HIS A 66 -3.97 4.96 6.38
C HIS A 66 -5.31 4.66 5.74
N PHE A 67 -6.27 4.21 6.54
CA PHE A 67 -7.60 3.89 6.04
C PHE A 67 -8.41 5.17 5.91
N VAL A 68 -8.89 5.42 4.69
CA VAL A 68 -9.66 6.63 4.41
C VAL A 68 -11.14 6.34 4.47
N GLU A 69 -11.93 7.38 4.68
CA GLU A 69 -13.37 7.28 4.83
C GLU A 69 -14.10 7.15 3.50
N TYR A 70 -13.54 7.73 2.45
CA TYR A 70 -14.19 7.76 1.15
C TYR A 70 -13.32 7.12 0.09
N GLN A 71 -13.97 6.36 -0.79
CA GLN A 71 -13.27 5.64 -1.85
C GLN A 71 -12.46 6.58 -2.74
N SER A 72 -12.96 7.78 -3.00
CA SER A 72 -12.29 8.74 -3.85
C SER A 72 -10.94 9.22 -3.31
N GLN A 73 -10.69 9.00 -2.03
CA GLN A 73 -9.45 9.41 -1.39
C GLN A 73 -8.37 8.32 -1.41
N ALA A 74 -8.72 7.12 -1.83
CA ALA A 74 -7.83 5.98 -1.70
C ALA A 74 -6.84 5.85 -2.85
N ASP A 75 -5.63 5.40 -2.52
CA ASP A 75 -4.65 4.99 -3.52
C ASP A 75 -4.90 3.55 -3.94
N LYS A 76 -5.39 2.73 -3.00
CA LYS A 76 -5.73 1.33 -3.25
C LYS A 76 -7.03 0.96 -2.57
N LYS A 77 -7.83 0.19 -3.27
CA LYS A 77 -9.08 -0.36 -2.73
C LYS A 77 -8.85 -1.83 -2.43
N ILE A 78 -9.14 -2.22 -1.20
CA ILE A 78 -8.94 -3.60 -0.78
C ILE A 78 -10.26 -4.22 -0.35
N TYR A 79 -10.31 -5.54 -0.41
CA TYR A 79 -11.45 -6.29 0.10
C TYR A 79 -10.92 -7.38 1.03
N PHE A 80 -11.46 -7.42 2.24
CA PHE A 80 -11.07 -8.43 3.23
C PHE A 80 -11.83 -9.71 2.93
N VAL A 81 -11.12 -10.76 2.54
CA VAL A 81 -11.75 -12.05 2.25
C VAL A 81 -11.84 -12.88 3.52
N LYS A 82 -12.80 -13.81 3.52
CA LYS A 82 -13.02 -14.69 4.66
C LYS A 82 -12.04 -15.84 4.75
N TYR A 83 -11.54 -16.28 3.61
CA TYR A 83 -10.69 -17.46 3.55
C TYR A 83 -9.36 -17.14 2.92
N LYS A 84 -8.30 -17.67 3.51
CA LYS A 84 -6.94 -17.44 3.06
C LYS A 84 -6.74 -17.77 1.59
N SER A 85 -7.40 -18.82 1.12
CA SER A 85 -7.24 -19.26 -0.28
C SER A 85 -7.78 -18.28 -1.31
N GLN A 86 -8.60 -17.32 -0.88
CA GLN A 86 -9.17 -16.33 -1.77
C GLN A 86 -8.35 -15.05 -1.86
N ALA A 87 -7.32 -14.94 -1.07
CA ALA A 87 -6.56 -13.69 -0.95
C ALA A 87 -5.46 -13.58 -2.00
N ASP A 88 -5.24 -12.36 -2.46
CA ASP A 88 -4.08 -12.03 -3.27
C ASP A 88 -2.90 -11.73 -2.36
N LEU A 89 -3.17 -11.23 -1.16
CA LEU A 89 -2.16 -10.74 -0.25
C LEU A 89 -2.50 -11.13 1.18
N LEU A 90 -1.54 -11.67 1.90
CA LEU A 90 -1.70 -12.01 3.31
C LEU A 90 -1.05 -10.93 4.14
N ILE A 91 -1.81 -10.34 5.05
CA ILE A 91 -1.29 -9.26 5.88
C ILE A 91 -1.41 -9.57 7.36
N TYR A 92 -0.53 -8.99 8.14
CA TYR A 92 -0.59 -9.03 9.59
C TYR A 92 -0.53 -7.59 10.10
N PHE A 93 -1.49 -7.23 10.95
CA PHE A 93 -1.50 -5.89 11.53
C PHE A 93 -0.56 -5.84 12.71
N THR A 94 0.52 -5.09 12.59
CA THR A 94 1.48 -4.91 13.66
C THR A 94 1.16 -3.62 14.42
N PRO A 95 1.29 -3.65 15.76
CA PRO A 95 1.07 -2.42 16.54
C PRO A 95 2.27 -1.48 16.49
N TYR A 96 3.37 -1.88 15.86
CA TYR A 96 4.59 -1.09 15.83
C TYR A 96 4.90 -0.59 14.44
N LYS A 97 4.97 0.72 14.30
CA LYS A 97 5.26 1.36 13.02
C LYS A 97 6.57 0.88 12.42
N SER A 98 7.57 0.70 13.27
CA SER A 98 8.90 0.28 12.82
C SER A 98 8.95 -1.12 12.25
N LYS A 99 7.93 -1.93 12.50
CA LYS A 99 7.89 -3.30 11.99
C LYS A 99 7.20 -3.41 10.66
N ALA A 100 6.50 -2.38 10.20
CA ALA A 100 5.81 -2.42 8.92
C ALA A 100 6.83 -2.66 7.80
N SER A 101 6.62 -3.72 7.03
CA SER A 101 7.56 -4.07 5.98
C SER A 101 7.05 -5.26 5.18
N TRP A 102 7.61 -5.44 3.99
CA TRP A 102 7.33 -6.58 3.15
C TRP A 102 8.13 -7.78 3.61
N ARG A 103 7.45 -8.88 3.84
CA ARG A 103 8.11 -10.16 4.06
C ARG A 103 8.25 -10.93 2.75
N ASN A 104 7.27 -10.80 1.86
CA ASN A 104 7.32 -11.41 0.54
C ASN A 104 7.36 -10.31 -0.51
N LYS A 105 8.56 -9.93 -0.91
CA LYS A 105 8.74 -8.81 -1.82
C LYS A 105 8.24 -9.10 -3.24
N GLN A 106 8.01 -10.35 -3.57
CA GLN A 106 7.47 -10.69 -4.88
C GLN A 106 6.05 -10.18 -5.07
N LYS A 107 5.35 -9.89 -3.98
CA LYS A 107 3.98 -9.38 -4.04
C LYS A 107 3.90 -7.87 -3.90
N GLN A 108 5.03 -7.21 -3.85
CA GLN A 108 5.10 -5.78 -3.63
C GLN A 108 4.34 -4.98 -4.71
N HIS A 109 4.31 -5.50 -5.93
CA HIS A 109 3.64 -4.83 -7.03
C HIS A 109 2.13 -4.69 -6.83
N LEU A 110 1.54 -5.51 -5.98
CA LEU A 110 0.09 -5.44 -5.76
C LEU A 110 -0.34 -4.13 -5.12
N MET A 111 0.57 -3.48 -4.42
CA MET A 111 0.25 -2.26 -3.69
C MET A 111 0.85 -1.00 -4.32
N PHE A 112 1.29 -1.08 -5.53
CA PHE A 112 1.76 0.11 -6.25
C PHE A 112 0.64 0.81 -7.00
#